data_a4fd193890dba7e50d6608c5fbef4a6c
#
_entry.id   a4fd193890dba7e50d6608c5fbef4a6c
#
_cell.length_a   1.000
_cell.length_b   1.000
_cell.length_c   1.000
_cell.angle_alpha   90.00
_cell.angle_beta   90.00
_cell.angle_gamma   90.00
#
_symmetry.space_group_name_H-M   'P 1'
#
loop_
_entity.id
_entity.type
_entity.pdbx_description
1 polymer ?
#
loop_
_entity_poly.entity_id
_entity_poly.type
_entity_poly.pdbx_seq_one_letter_code
_entity_poly.pdbx_strand_id
1 'polypeptide(L)'
;MAVLQMQKLCICALKKDRKSLMEFLQAAGVLELSAEAEPDEVFKRTDTLEDRQKFERNAATADRALEVLAAVVPEETSMLAGLAGKPLAKAGAYRETEANAEALLGQAERILNLQKQITEEKTAALRLLAEAESLKPWQKLEIPLAYQETKRCAILAGAVGGGAYTQEEIYASVAKQEPQLEKWELEVVGSDADQTCIAVICLKEDEEKLETALRSIGFARPARPVEEVPAAYAKKLKAQAAEHEGRAAATEEELKQCAPAREDLKLLSDYYRLRAQKYEALGEILQSEKTCMITGFIPKRDAKGLEEKLNSRFELAVESSDVPEDEEAPVLLSNGTFAASAEGVTASFGLPAKGEMDPTGIMAACYVFLFGLMLSDAAYGFIVFLMCFLALKKFPRMEENLRKSLRLFMYCGLSTLFWG
;
A
#
# COMPACT_ATOMS: atom_id res chain seq x y z
N MET A 1 19.98 7.35 -38.95
CA MET A 1 19.08 8.16 -38.14
C MET A 1 18.81 7.41 -36.82
N ALA A 2 18.86 8.11 -35.71
CA ALA A 2 18.63 7.47 -34.41
C ALA A 2 17.13 7.15 -34.15
N VAL A 3 16.23 7.91 -34.76
CA VAL A 3 14.79 7.62 -34.76
C VAL A 3 14.52 6.48 -35.74
N LEU A 4 14.00 5.35 -35.22
CA LEU A 4 13.65 4.21 -36.03
C LEU A 4 12.36 4.48 -36.82
N GLN A 5 12.36 4.08 -38.10
CA GLN A 5 11.14 4.10 -38.90
C GLN A 5 10.18 3.03 -38.39
N MET A 6 8.95 3.43 -38.07
CA MET A 6 7.87 2.55 -37.65
C MET A 6 6.99 2.16 -38.85
N GLN A 7 6.41 0.98 -38.81
CA GLN A 7 5.38 0.51 -39.72
C GLN A 7 4.13 0.14 -38.90
N LYS A 8 2.98 0.35 -39.47
CA LYS A 8 1.70 -0.14 -38.95
C LYS A 8 1.51 -1.59 -39.42
N LEU A 9 1.25 -2.45 -38.45
CA LEU A 9 1.03 -3.87 -38.69
C LEU A 9 -0.42 -4.20 -38.35
N CYS A 10 -1.11 -4.85 -39.28
CA CYS A 10 -2.42 -5.41 -39.07
C CYS A 10 -2.35 -6.93 -39.20
N ILE A 11 -2.72 -7.64 -38.14
CA ILE A 11 -2.71 -9.10 -38.06
C ILE A 11 -4.14 -9.60 -37.96
N CYS A 12 -4.60 -10.32 -38.97
CA CYS A 12 -5.90 -11.00 -38.96
C CYS A 12 -5.70 -12.48 -38.71
N ALA A 13 -6.16 -12.99 -37.57
CA ALA A 13 -5.97 -14.38 -37.16
C ALA A 13 -7.29 -15.05 -36.75
N LEU A 14 -7.28 -16.36 -36.62
CA LEU A 14 -8.43 -17.11 -36.15
C LEU A 14 -8.67 -16.84 -34.63
N LYS A 15 -9.91 -16.63 -34.26
CA LYS A 15 -10.31 -16.34 -32.87
C LYS A 15 -9.86 -17.41 -31.85
N LYS A 16 -9.78 -18.70 -32.31
CA LYS A 16 -9.29 -19.80 -31.47
C LYS A 16 -7.84 -19.62 -31.03
N ASP A 17 -7.02 -19.01 -31.89
CA ASP A 17 -5.57 -18.84 -31.67
C ASP A 17 -5.23 -17.52 -30.94
N ARG A 18 -6.22 -16.66 -30.66
CA ARG A 18 -6.08 -15.33 -30.09
C ARG A 18 -5.19 -15.30 -28.87
N LYS A 19 -5.41 -16.20 -27.88
CA LYS A 19 -4.64 -16.21 -26.63
C LYS A 19 -3.18 -16.58 -26.85
N SER A 20 -2.93 -17.62 -27.64
CA SER A 20 -1.57 -18.09 -27.97
C SER A 20 -0.82 -17.07 -28.83
N LEU A 21 -1.54 -16.38 -29.73
CA LEU A 21 -0.97 -15.29 -30.52
C LEU A 21 -0.54 -14.10 -29.62
N MET A 22 -1.37 -13.69 -28.70
CA MET A 22 -1.02 -12.63 -27.75
C MET A 22 0.16 -13.01 -26.86
N GLU A 23 0.24 -14.24 -26.39
CA GLU A 23 1.40 -14.74 -25.63
C GLU A 23 2.68 -14.72 -26.46
N PHE A 24 2.57 -15.08 -27.75
CA PHE A 24 3.70 -15.01 -28.65
C PHE A 24 4.16 -13.57 -28.92
N LEU A 25 3.22 -12.64 -29.16
CA LEU A 25 3.52 -11.23 -29.39
C LEU A 25 4.14 -10.58 -28.13
N GLN A 26 3.60 -10.89 -26.95
CA GLN A 26 4.16 -10.44 -25.67
C GLN A 26 5.59 -10.96 -25.45
N ALA A 27 5.84 -12.23 -25.78
CA ALA A 27 7.19 -12.81 -25.67
C ALA A 27 8.18 -12.23 -26.70
N ALA A 28 7.68 -11.84 -27.89
CA ALA A 28 8.49 -11.18 -28.91
C ALA A 28 8.90 -9.75 -28.51
N GLY A 29 8.01 -9.00 -27.82
CA GLY A 29 8.28 -7.68 -27.26
C GLY A 29 8.64 -6.59 -28.28
N VAL A 30 8.16 -6.71 -29.53
CA VAL A 30 8.55 -5.80 -30.64
C VAL A 30 7.36 -5.05 -31.25
N LEU A 31 6.13 -5.40 -30.85
CA LEU A 31 4.90 -4.78 -31.35
C LEU A 31 4.25 -3.97 -30.23
N GLU A 32 3.99 -2.70 -30.47
CA GLU A 32 3.15 -1.86 -29.63
C GLU A 32 1.71 -1.88 -30.16
N LEU A 33 0.77 -2.33 -29.32
CA LEU A 33 -0.63 -2.43 -29.72
C LEU A 33 -1.25 -1.03 -29.87
N SER A 34 -2.05 -0.82 -30.91
CA SER A 34 -2.83 0.39 -31.13
C SER A 34 -4.31 0.10 -30.97
N ALA A 35 -4.98 0.91 -30.16
CA ALA A 35 -6.43 0.84 -29.96
C ALA A 35 -7.21 1.73 -30.96
N GLU A 36 -6.55 2.34 -31.94
CA GLU A 36 -7.14 3.33 -32.86
C GLU A 36 -8.13 2.75 -33.87
N ALA A 37 -8.10 1.42 -34.07
CA ALA A 37 -9.07 0.80 -34.95
C ALA A 37 -10.50 0.91 -34.39
N GLU A 38 -11.39 1.59 -35.08
CA GLU A 38 -12.78 1.76 -34.67
C GLU A 38 -13.58 0.46 -34.89
N PRO A 39 -14.45 0.09 -33.92
CA PRO A 39 -15.38 -1.02 -34.08
C PRO A 39 -16.35 -0.75 -35.25
N ASP A 40 -16.67 -1.78 -35.99
CA ASP A 40 -17.68 -1.74 -37.03
C ASP A 40 -18.84 -2.74 -36.77
N GLU A 41 -19.74 -2.96 -37.75
CA GLU A 41 -20.84 -3.92 -37.59
C GLU A 41 -20.36 -5.36 -37.41
N VAL A 42 -19.20 -5.72 -37.95
CA VAL A 42 -18.64 -7.07 -37.98
C VAL A 42 -17.61 -7.27 -36.84
N PHE A 43 -16.74 -6.28 -36.64
CA PHE A 43 -15.66 -6.34 -35.66
C PHE A 43 -15.99 -5.50 -34.43
N LYS A 44 -16.11 -6.16 -33.30
CA LYS A 44 -16.46 -5.55 -32.02
C LYS A 44 -15.36 -5.81 -30.98
N ARG A 45 -15.21 -4.89 -30.04
CA ARG A 45 -14.36 -5.14 -28.85
C ARG A 45 -15.06 -6.10 -27.90
N THR A 46 -14.27 -6.92 -27.21
CA THR A 46 -14.79 -7.82 -26.17
C THR A 46 -14.72 -7.12 -24.83
N ASP A 47 -15.81 -7.17 -24.07
CA ASP A 47 -15.76 -6.72 -22.69
C ASP A 47 -14.93 -7.73 -21.86
N THR A 48 -13.84 -7.24 -21.31
CA THR A 48 -12.90 -7.98 -20.45
C THR A 48 -12.78 -7.37 -19.07
N LEU A 49 -13.65 -6.39 -18.75
CA LEU A 49 -13.55 -5.57 -17.55
C LEU A 49 -13.67 -6.40 -16.26
N GLU A 50 -14.60 -7.34 -16.21
CA GLU A 50 -14.80 -8.20 -15.03
C GLU A 50 -13.58 -9.07 -14.75
N ASP A 51 -13.04 -9.74 -15.78
CA ASP A 51 -11.85 -10.58 -15.66
C ASP A 51 -10.62 -9.75 -15.25
N ARG A 52 -10.42 -8.60 -15.89
CA ARG A 52 -9.35 -7.66 -15.54
C ARG A 52 -9.43 -7.23 -14.09
N GLN A 53 -10.59 -6.75 -13.64
CA GLN A 53 -10.81 -6.34 -12.26
C GLN A 53 -10.63 -7.49 -11.24
N LYS A 54 -10.97 -8.72 -11.61
CA LYS A 54 -10.72 -9.89 -10.79
C LYS A 54 -9.21 -10.08 -10.57
N PHE A 55 -8.42 -10.03 -11.63
CA PHE A 55 -6.97 -10.19 -11.52
C PHE A 55 -6.30 -9.02 -10.79
N GLU A 56 -6.75 -7.79 -11.01
CA GLU A 56 -6.28 -6.62 -10.28
C GLU A 56 -6.56 -6.74 -8.76
N ARG A 57 -7.76 -7.21 -8.39
CA ARG A 57 -8.10 -7.48 -6.97
C ARG A 57 -7.23 -8.57 -6.35
N ASN A 58 -6.97 -9.65 -7.10
CA ASN A 58 -6.13 -10.73 -6.62
C ASN A 58 -4.67 -10.27 -6.44
N ALA A 59 -4.13 -9.46 -7.36
CA ALA A 59 -2.83 -8.84 -7.24
C ALA A 59 -2.77 -7.92 -5.99
N ALA A 60 -3.77 -7.06 -5.82
CA ALA A 60 -3.85 -6.18 -4.64
C ALA A 60 -3.99 -6.96 -3.31
N THR A 61 -4.59 -8.15 -3.33
CA THR A 61 -4.66 -9.02 -2.15
C THR A 61 -3.28 -9.59 -1.81
N ALA A 62 -2.52 -10.04 -2.81
CA ALA A 62 -1.14 -10.51 -2.62
C ALA A 62 -0.22 -9.37 -2.13
N ASP A 63 -0.34 -8.17 -2.70
CA ASP A 63 0.44 -6.99 -2.29
C ASP A 63 0.18 -6.61 -0.83
N ARG A 64 -1.10 -6.55 -0.43
CA ARG A 64 -1.45 -6.27 0.97
C ARG A 64 -0.91 -7.33 1.94
N ALA A 65 -0.93 -8.61 1.54
CA ALA A 65 -0.34 -9.67 2.35
C ALA A 65 1.19 -9.50 2.48
N LEU A 66 1.86 -9.06 1.41
CA LEU A 66 3.30 -8.73 1.44
C LEU A 66 3.61 -7.54 2.34
N GLU A 67 2.78 -6.48 2.32
CA GLU A 67 2.91 -5.33 3.22
C GLU A 67 2.79 -5.75 4.69
N VAL A 68 1.83 -6.62 5.01
CA VAL A 68 1.65 -7.17 6.36
C VAL A 68 2.89 -7.97 6.78
N LEU A 69 3.40 -8.85 5.91
CA LEU A 69 4.61 -9.61 6.19
C LEU A 69 5.84 -8.71 6.34
N ALA A 70 5.95 -7.64 5.55
CA ALA A 70 7.05 -6.68 5.66
C ALA A 70 7.04 -5.92 6.98
N ALA A 71 5.84 -5.60 7.51
CA ALA A 71 5.69 -4.92 8.79
C ALA A 71 6.06 -5.82 9.99
N VAL A 72 5.73 -7.13 9.92
CA VAL A 72 5.96 -8.07 11.03
C VAL A 72 7.36 -8.70 10.98
N VAL A 73 7.84 -9.02 9.78
CA VAL A 73 9.17 -9.58 9.53
C VAL A 73 9.87 -8.72 8.47
N PRO A 74 10.52 -7.61 8.86
CA PRO A 74 11.24 -6.77 7.93
C PRO A 74 12.33 -7.55 7.20
N GLU A 75 12.48 -7.32 5.89
CA GLU A 75 13.62 -7.82 5.14
C GLU A 75 14.86 -6.98 5.47
N GLU A 76 16.00 -7.61 5.66
CA GLU A 76 17.28 -6.91 5.71
C GLU A 76 17.61 -6.36 4.31
N THR A 77 17.05 -5.21 3.99
CA THR A 77 17.37 -4.53 2.73
C THR A 77 18.66 -3.73 2.89
N SER A 78 19.68 -4.09 2.13
CA SER A 78 20.86 -3.23 1.99
C SER A 78 20.43 -1.84 1.46
N MET A 79 21.05 -0.75 1.95
CA MET A 79 20.82 0.60 1.41
C MET A 79 21.05 0.68 -0.13
N LEU A 80 21.76 -0.28 -0.69
CA LEU A 80 22.03 -0.40 -2.12
C LEU A 80 21.11 -1.40 -2.84
N ALA A 81 20.10 -1.95 -2.17
CA ALA A 81 19.18 -2.93 -2.78
C ALA A 81 18.45 -2.35 -4.01
N GLY A 82 18.10 -1.07 -3.98
CA GLY A 82 17.50 -0.37 -5.12
C GLY A 82 18.38 -0.34 -6.38
N LEU A 83 19.71 -0.46 -6.23
CA LEU A 83 20.64 -0.54 -7.35
C LEU A 83 20.77 -1.96 -7.92
N ALA A 84 20.41 -2.99 -7.14
CA ALA A 84 20.59 -4.38 -7.55
C ALA A 84 19.65 -4.82 -8.68
N GLY A 85 18.58 -4.04 -8.90
CA GLY A 85 17.52 -4.37 -9.86
C GLY A 85 16.59 -5.47 -9.33
N LYS A 86 15.55 -5.79 -10.11
CA LYS A 86 14.58 -6.82 -9.76
C LYS A 86 15.21 -8.22 -9.82
N PRO A 87 14.87 -9.14 -8.90
CA PRO A 87 15.33 -10.51 -8.95
C PRO A 87 14.81 -11.21 -10.21
N LEU A 88 15.60 -12.10 -10.78
CA LEU A 88 15.19 -12.88 -11.95
C LEU A 88 14.40 -14.11 -11.50
N ALA A 89 13.15 -14.19 -11.93
CA ALA A 89 12.34 -15.38 -11.79
C ALA A 89 12.69 -16.39 -12.92
N LYS A 90 12.84 -17.66 -12.57
CA LYS A 90 12.99 -18.72 -13.55
C LYS A 90 11.65 -18.99 -14.24
N ALA A 91 11.66 -19.30 -15.54
CA ALA A 91 10.43 -19.64 -16.27
C ALA A 91 9.66 -20.82 -15.65
N GLY A 92 10.36 -21.74 -14.97
CA GLY A 92 9.76 -22.83 -14.20
C GLY A 92 8.95 -22.33 -13.01
N ALA A 93 9.50 -21.41 -12.23
CA ALA A 93 8.82 -20.84 -11.06
C ALA A 93 7.51 -20.12 -11.46
N TYR A 94 7.50 -19.41 -12.59
CA TYR A 94 6.28 -18.77 -13.08
C TYR A 94 5.17 -19.79 -13.41
N ARG A 95 5.53 -20.93 -14.06
CA ARG A 95 4.56 -21.99 -14.34
C ARG A 95 4.05 -22.70 -13.08
N GLU A 96 4.92 -22.87 -12.08
CA GLU A 96 4.54 -23.41 -10.78
C GLU A 96 3.59 -22.47 -10.06
N THR A 97 3.85 -21.16 -10.11
CA THR A 97 2.94 -20.13 -9.57
C THR A 97 1.59 -20.15 -10.28
N GLU A 98 1.56 -20.30 -11.63
CA GLU A 98 0.32 -20.43 -12.39
C GLU A 98 -0.49 -21.65 -11.95
N ALA A 99 0.16 -22.82 -11.77
CA ALA A 99 -0.49 -24.04 -11.34
C ALA A 99 -1.04 -23.95 -9.90
N ASN A 100 -0.38 -23.19 -9.02
CA ASN A 100 -0.70 -23.08 -7.60
C ASN A 100 -1.37 -21.74 -7.23
N ALA A 101 -1.78 -20.93 -8.20
CA ALA A 101 -2.24 -19.55 -7.98
C ALA A 101 -3.38 -19.43 -6.97
N GLU A 102 -4.35 -20.36 -6.99
CA GLU A 102 -5.47 -20.37 -6.03
C GLU A 102 -5.02 -20.70 -4.62
N ALA A 103 -4.11 -21.65 -4.46
CA ALA A 103 -3.57 -22.03 -3.15
C ALA A 103 -2.74 -20.89 -2.55
N LEU A 104 -1.93 -20.22 -3.36
CA LEU A 104 -1.14 -19.05 -2.94
C LEU A 104 -2.03 -17.85 -2.59
N LEU A 105 -3.12 -17.64 -3.35
CA LEU A 105 -4.11 -16.61 -3.01
C LEU A 105 -4.78 -16.90 -1.67
N GLY A 106 -5.14 -18.16 -1.40
CA GLY A 106 -5.64 -18.60 -0.10
C GLY A 106 -4.65 -18.36 1.05
N GLN A 107 -3.35 -18.48 0.79
CA GLN A 107 -2.31 -18.11 1.77
C GLN A 107 -2.26 -16.60 2.01
N ALA A 108 -2.38 -15.77 0.96
CA ALA A 108 -2.46 -14.32 1.09
C ALA A 108 -3.67 -13.90 1.93
N GLU A 109 -4.85 -14.47 1.67
CA GLU A 109 -6.06 -14.23 2.43
C GLU A 109 -5.93 -14.67 3.90
N ARG A 110 -5.26 -15.80 4.14
CA ARG A 110 -4.95 -16.25 5.51
C ARG A 110 -4.10 -15.23 6.27
N ILE A 111 -3.05 -14.69 5.65
CA ILE A 111 -2.19 -13.65 6.23
C ILE A 111 -3.01 -12.41 6.60
N LEU A 112 -3.89 -11.95 5.72
CA LEU A 112 -4.75 -10.80 5.98
C LEU A 112 -5.77 -11.07 7.10
N ASN A 113 -6.31 -12.30 7.18
CA ASN A 113 -7.20 -12.71 8.26
C ASN A 113 -6.48 -12.76 9.62
N LEU A 114 -5.25 -13.28 9.66
CA LEU A 114 -4.43 -13.27 10.88
C LEU A 114 -4.15 -11.84 11.35
N GLN A 115 -3.80 -10.93 10.44
CA GLN A 115 -3.61 -9.52 10.76
C GLN A 115 -4.89 -8.86 11.30
N LYS A 116 -6.04 -9.18 10.71
CA LYS A 116 -7.33 -8.69 11.18
C LYS A 116 -7.61 -9.18 12.60
N GLN A 117 -7.40 -10.48 12.88
CA GLN A 117 -7.57 -11.05 14.22
C GLN A 117 -6.65 -10.38 15.25
N ILE A 118 -5.36 -10.15 14.91
CA ILE A 118 -4.43 -9.43 15.79
C ILE A 118 -4.97 -8.03 16.12
N THR A 119 -5.50 -7.32 15.13
CA THR A 119 -6.04 -5.98 15.32
C THR A 119 -7.30 -5.98 16.19
N GLU A 120 -8.19 -6.94 15.99
CA GLU A 120 -9.40 -7.12 16.78
C GLU A 120 -9.07 -7.44 18.25
N GLU A 121 -8.15 -8.39 18.49
CA GLU A 121 -7.71 -8.77 19.84
C GLU A 121 -7.01 -7.61 20.56
N LYS A 122 -6.10 -6.90 19.90
CA LYS A 122 -5.45 -5.70 20.47
C LYS A 122 -6.46 -4.60 20.78
N THR A 123 -7.44 -4.39 19.92
CA THR A 123 -8.49 -3.39 20.16
C THR A 123 -9.38 -3.78 21.33
N ALA A 124 -9.74 -5.05 21.47
CA ALA A 124 -10.49 -5.56 22.60
C ALA A 124 -9.71 -5.37 23.92
N ALA A 125 -8.44 -5.71 23.93
CA ALA A 125 -7.57 -5.50 25.10
C ALA A 125 -7.49 -4.01 25.51
N LEU A 126 -7.27 -3.12 24.57
CA LEU A 126 -7.23 -1.68 24.82
C LEU A 126 -8.54 -1.15 25.39
N ARG A 127 -9.68 -1.64 24.89
CA ARG A 127 -11.01 -1.26 25.41
C ARG A 127 -11.19 -1.70 26.86
N LEU A 128 -10.81 -2.94 27.20
CA LEU A 128 -10.89 -3.45 28.57
C LEU A 128 -9.94 -2.70 29.51
N LEU A 129 -8.73 -2.36 29.04
CA LEU A 129 -7.79 -1.55 29.82
C LEU A 129 -8.31 -0.13 30.07
N ALA A 130 -8.91 0.50 29.06
CA ALA A 130 -9.53 1.82 29.21
C ALA A 130 -10.70 1.79 30.22
N GLU A 131 -11.52 0.73 30.18
CA GLU A 131 -12.59 0.52 31.15
C GLU A 131 -12.03 0.30 32.56
N ALA A 132 -10.98 -0.51 32.71
CA ALA A 132 -10.31 -0.72 34.00
C ALA A 132 -9.67 0.56 34.53
N GLU A 133 -9.12 1.43 33.68
CA GLU A 133 -8.53 2.71 34.08
C GLU A 133 -9.61 3.70 34.52
N SER A 134 -10.78 3.71 33.90
CA SER A 134 -11.94 4.53 34.32
C SER A 134 -12.44 4.21 35.75
N LEU A 135 -12.15 3.00 36.24
CA LEU A 135 -12.48 2.55 37.58
C LEU A 135 -11.41 2.92 38.61
N LYS A 136 -10.27 3.49 38.23
CA LYS A 136 -9.17 3.83 39.14
C LYS A 136 -9.55 4.76 40.28
N PRO A 137 -10.34 5.82 40.08
CA PRO A 137 -10.80 6.67 41.17
C PRO A 137 -11.70 5.95 42.19
N TRP A 138 -12.35 4.84 41.78
CA TRP A 138 -13.28 4.04 42.55
C TRP A 138 -12.62 2.89 43.32
N GLN A 139 -11.32 2.67 43.19
CA GLN A 139 -10.64 1.47 43.73
C GLN A 139 -10.74 1.32 45.25
N LYS A 140 -10.92 2.42 45.97
CA LYS A 140 -11.09 2.41 47.42
C LYS A 140 -12.50 2.07 47.89
N LEU A 141 -13.46 2.05 46.96
CA LEU A 141 -14.85 1.73 47.27
C LEU A 141 -15.02 0.22 47.49
N GLU A 142 -15.43 -0.18 48.66
CA GLU A 142 -15.62 -1.59 49.04
C GLU A 142 -17.00 -2.15 48.67
N ILE A 143 -17.90 -1.31 48.17
CA ILE A 143 -19.27 -1.70 47.73
C ILE A 143 -19.39 -1.59 46.21
N PRO A 144 -20.29 -2.37 45.58
CA PRO A 144 -20.60 -2.25 44.16
C PRO A 144 -21.16 -0.84 43.83
N LEU A 145 -20.78 -0.28 42.68
CA LEU A 145 -21.33 1.01 42.19
C LEU A 145 -22.82 0.93 41.88
N ALA A 146 -23.32 -0.27 41.58
CA ALA A 146 -24.74 -0.53 41.32
C ALA A 146 -25.58 -0.59 42.63
N TYR A 147 -24.93 -0.61 43.79
CA TYR A 147 -25.61 -0.69 45.05
C TYR A 147 -26.21 0.66 45.44
N GLN A 148 -27.52 0.82 45.38
CA GLN A 148 -28.21 2.08 45.48
C GLN A 148 -28.95 2.28 46.81
N GLU A 149 -29.32 1.22 47.50
CA GLU A 149 -30.18 1.33 48.67
C GLU A 149 -30.07 0.20 49.69
N THR A 150 -30.32 0.53 50.92
CA THR A 150 -30.61 -0.40 52.00
C THR A 150 -32.12 -0.31 52.41
N LYS A 151 -32.54 -0.99 53.46
CA LYS A 151 -33.93 -0.90 53.92
C LYS A 151 -34.38 0.53 54.28
N ARG A 152 -33.51 1.37 54.80
CA ARG A 152 -33.82 2.75 55.30
C ARG A 152 -32.96 3.84 54.68
N CYS A 153 -31.81 3.52 54.12
CA CYS A 153 -30.88 4.51 53.59
C CYS A 153 -30.71 4.33 52.07
N ALA A 154 -30.54 5.43 51.37
CA ALA A 154 -30.12 5.48 49.96
C ALA A 154 -28.62 5.73 49.92
N ILE A 155 -27.96 5.15 48.88
CA ILE A 155 -26.54 5.33 48.61
C ILE A 155 -26.41 5.96 47.24
N LEU A 156 -25.77 7.14 47.18
CA LEU A 156 -25.51 7.90 45.99
C LEU A 156 -24.01 7.81 45.68
N ALA A 157 -23.62 7.01 44.71
CA ALA A 157 -22.26 6.97 44.19
C ALA A 157 -22.18 7.75 42.89
N GLY A 158 -21.26 8.68 42.76
CA GLY A 158 -21.11 9.48 41.54
C GLY A 158 -19.86 10.36 41.56
N ALA A 159 -19.65 11.08 40.47
CA ALA A 159 -18.52 11.99 40.32
C ALA A 159 -18.99 13.45 40.29
N VAL A 160 -18.28 14.33 40.97
CA VAL A 160 -18.43 15.80 40.88
C VAL A 160 -17.40 16.31 39.89
N GLY A 161 -17.83 16.92 38.78
CA GLY A 161 -16.96 17.50 37.77
C GLY A 161 -16.44 18.87 38.19
N GLY A 162 -15.31 19.30 37.60
CA GLY A 162 -14.78 20.66 37.81
C GLY A 162 -13.55 20.74 38.71
N GLY A 163 -12.94 19.61 39.07
CA GLY A 163 -11.67 19.56 39.79
C GLY A 163 -11.69 18.68 41.03
N ALA A 164 -10.65 18.80 41.84
CA ALA A 164 -10.53 18.10 43.13
C ALA A 164 -11.25 18.89 44.23
N TYR A 165 -12.39 18.39 44.68
CA TYR A 165 -13.12 18.94 45.80
C TYR A 165 -12.74 18.21 47.09
N THR A 166 -12.57 18.98 48.15
CA THR A 166 -12.44 18.43 49.50
C THR A 166 -13.81 18.06 50.07
N GLN A 167 -13.84 17.17 51.04
CA GLN A 167 -15.06 16.77 51.75
C GLN A 167 -15.79 17.97 52.33
N GLU A 168 -15.04 18.93 52.94
CA GLU A 168 -15.56 20.14 53.54
C GLU A 168 -16.21 21.10 52.53
N GLU A 169 -15.65 21.24 51.34
CA GLU A 169 -16.20 22.10 50.28
C GLU A 169 -17.53 21.57 49.78
N ILE A 170 -17.68 20.24 49.64
CA ILE A 170 -18.94 19.59 49.24
C ILE A 170 -19.98 19.78 50.34
N TYR A 171 -19.62 19.54 51.61
CA TYR A 171 -20.53 19.81 52.76
C TYR A 171 -20.98 21.26 52.78
N ALA A 172 -20.09 22.23 52.67
CA ALA A 172 -20.40 23.64 52.64
C ALA A 172 -21.33 24.04 51.49
N SER A 173 -21.15 23.41 50.33
CA SER A 173 -21.96 23.69 49.14
C SER A 173 -23.38 23.14 49.28
N VAL A 174 -23.55 21.92 49.79
CA VAL A 174 -24.85 21.31 50.05
C VAL A 174 -25.59 22.05 51.18
N ALA A 175 -24.91 22.42 52.26
CA ALA A 175 -25.49 23.16 53.39
C ALA A 175 -25.99 24.58 53.01
N LYS A 176 -25.42 25.20 51.99
CA LYS A 176 -25.93 26.47 51.44
C LYS A 176 -27.25 26.33 50.72
N GLN A 177 -27.51 25.19 50.09
CA GLN A 177 -28.70 24.97 49.27
C GLN A 177 -29.84 24.38 50.09
N GLU A 178 -29.54 23.39 50.92
CA GLU A 178 -30.51 22.68 51.76
C GLU A 178 -30.04 22.65 53.22
N PRO A 179 -30.24 23.74 54.02
CA PRO A 179 -29.77 23.83 55.41
C PRO A 179 -30.47 22.84 56.36
N GLN A 180 -31.56 22.19 55.92
CA GLN A 180 -32.36 21.26 56.73
C GLN A 180 -31.87 19.80 56.67
N LEU A 181 -30.87 19.51 55.78
CA LEU A 181 -30.33 18.16 55.65
C LEU A 181 -29.23 17.90 56.67
N GLU A 182 -29.61 17.25 57.82
CA GLU A 182 -28.67 16.96 58.90
C GLU A 182 -28.16 15.50 58.90
N LYS A 183 -28.88 14.55 58.25
CA LYS A 183 -28.64 13.11 58.41
C LYS A 183 -28.10 12.47 57.12
N TRP A 184 -26.92 12.88 56.73
CA TRP A 184 -26.18 12.30 55.61
C TRP A 184 -24.68 12.30 55.86
N GLU A 185 -23.98 11.37 55.23
CA GLU A 185 -22.53 11.23 55.38
C GLU A 185 -21.91 11.09 54.00
N LEU A 186 -20.77 11.72 53.79
CA LEU A 186 -20.03 11.77 52.55
C LEU A 186 -18.65 11.17 52.74
N GLU A 187 -18.26 10.31 51.84
CA GLU A 187 -16.88 9.84 51.72
C GLU A 187 -16.34 10.18 50.32
N VAL A 188 -15.14 10.82 50.28
CA VAL A 188 -14.40 11.04 49.05
C VAL A 188 -13.60 9.78 48.75
N VAL A 189 -14.07 9.00 47.77
CA VAL A 189 -13.48 7.72 47.38
C VAL A 189 -12.15 7.94 46.67
N GLY A 190 -12.10 8.94 45.78
CA GLY A 190 -10.91 9.30 45.05
C GLY A 190 -11.10 10.60 44.26
N SER A 191 -10.03 11.27 43.96
CA SER A 191 -10.05 12.49 43.14
C SER A 191 -9.04 12.37 42.01
N ASP A 192 -9.38 12.94 40.88
CA ASP A 192 -8.54 13.11 39.69
C ASP A 192 -8.49 14.61 39.36
N ALA A 193 -7.66 15.03 38.39
CA ALA A 193 -7.55 16.43 37.97
C ALA A 193 -8.88 17.02 37.49
N ASP A 194 -9.76 16.18 36.92
CA ASP A 194 -10.99 16.59 36.26
C ASP A 194 -12.26 16.34 37.11
N GLN A 195 -12.21 15.41 38.08
CA GLN A 195 -13.38 15.00 38.85
C GLN A 195 -13.03 14.44 40.22
N THR A 196 -13.99 14.57 41.16
CA THR A 196 -13.94 13.95 42.48
C THR A 196 -15.03 12.89 42.59
N CYS A 197 -14.62 11.65 42.83
CA CYS A 197 -15.57 10.53 43.04
C CYS A 197 -15.98 10.47 44.50
N ILE A 198 -17.29 10.48 44.74
CA ILE A 198 -17.89 10.51 46.09
C ILE A 198 -18.89 9.37 46.27
N ALA A 199 -18.97 8.86 47.46
CA ALA A 199 -20.05 8.00 47.93
C ALA A 199 -20.78 8.70 49.08
N VAL A 200 -22.09 8.80 48.98
CA VAL A 200 -22.93 9.51 49.95
C VAL A 200 -24.01 8.58 50.45
N ILE A 201 -24.24 8.57 51.77
CA ILE A 201 -25.31 7.80 52.42
C ILE A 201 -26.29 8.78 53.04
N CYS A 202 -27.58 8.64 52.75
CA CYS A 202 -28.63 9.45 53.32
C CYS A 202 -29.89 8.61 53.63
N LEU A 203 -30.84 9.21 54.36
CA LEU A 203 -32.15 8.60 54.51
C LEU A 203 -32.94 8.65 53.20
N LYS A 204 -33.73 7.63 52.91
CA LYS A 204 -34.56 7.56 51.66
C LYS A 204 -35.50 8.77 51.50
N GLU A 205 -35.96 9.34 52.60
CA GLU A 205 -36.84 10.53 52.62
C GLU A 205 -36.12 11.79 52.10
N ASP A 206 -34.80 11.83 52.22
CA ASP A 206 -33.95 12.98 51.85
C ASP A 206 -33.21 12.78 50.53
N GLU A 207 -33.32 11.62 49.86
CA GLU A 207 -32.56 11.24 48.66
C GLU A 207 -32.70 12.27 47.52
N GLU A 208 -33.97 12.62 47.18
CA GLU A 208 -34.22 13.54 46.07
C GLU A 208 -33.68 14.94 46.28
N LYS A 209 -33.78 15.44 47.56
CA LYS A 209 -33.28 16.75 47.95
C LYS A 209 -31.75 16.79 47.88
N LEU A 210 -31.11 15.76 48.43
CA LEU A 210 -29.67 15.63 48.46
C LEU A 210 -29.09 15.47 47.06
N GLU A 211 -29.72 14.62 46.20
CA GLU A 211 -29.29 14.47 44.82
C GLU A 211 -29.42 15.77 44.03
N THR A 212 -30.49 16.53 44.23
CA THR A 212 -30.69 17.83 43.58
C THR A 212 -29.61 18.83 44.01
N ALA A 213 -29.30 18.88 45.32
CA ALA A 213 -28.22 19.72 45.84
C ALA A 213 -26.85 19.32 45.28
N LEU A 214 -26.54 18.04 45.23
CA LEU A 214 -25.30 17.53 44.63
C LEU A 214 -25.20 17.81 43.13
N ARG A 215 -26.30 17.65 42.38
CA ARG A 215 -26.32 17.97 40.92
C ARG A 215 -26.00 19.45 40.64
N SER A 216 -26.35 20.34 41.52
CA SER A 216 -26.03 21.76 41.32
C SER A 216 -24.53 22.08 41.39
N ILE A 217 -23.75 21.23 42.04
CA ILE A 217 -22.27 21.33 42.09
C ILE A 217 -21.59 20.44 41.01
N GLY A 218 -22.38 19.89 40.07
CA GLY A 218 -21.86 19.08 38.96
C GLY A 218 -21.79 17.57 39.22
N PHE A 219 -22.52 17.08 40.25
CA PHE A 219 -22.61 15.63 40.50
C PHE A 219 -23.33 14.91 39.40
N ALA A 220 -22.75 13.82 38.94
CA ALA A 220 -23.34 12.91 37.97
C ALA A 220 -23.15 11.44 38.43
N ARG A 221 -24.21 10.65 38.32
CA ARG A 221 -24.09 9.21 38.55
C ARG A 221 -23.32 8.57 37.37
N PRO A 222 -22.53 7.48 37.61
CA PRO A 222 -21.84 6.78 36.53
C PRO A 222 -22.82 6.24 35.53
N ALA A 223 -22.53 6.44 34.23
CA ALA A 223 -23.40 6.01 33.12
C ALA A 223 -23.60 4.48 33.07
N ARG A 224 -22.67 3.71 33.62
CA ARG A 224 -22.73 2.25 33.75
C ARG A 224 -22.34 1.84 35.16
N PRO A 225 -23.31 1.64 36.05
CA PRO A 225 -23.02 1.15 37.41
C PRO A 225 -22.52 -0.29 37.34
N VAL A 226 -21.40 -0.57 37.99
CA VAL A 226 -20.78 -1.90 38.06
C VAL A 226 -21.38 -2.67 39.22
N GLU A 227 -21.81 -3.92 38.96
CA GLU A 227 -22.42 -4.81 39.95
C GLU A 227 -21.39 -5.46 40.90
N GLU A 228 -20.13 -5.49 40.51
CA GLU A 228 -19.03 -6.00 41.32
C GLU A 228 -18.30 -4.86 42.03
N VAL A 229 -17.52 -5.17 43.07
CA VAL A 229 -16.64 -4.19 43.73
C VAL A 229 -15.62 -3.66 42.70
N PRO A 230 -15.47 -2.32 42.55
CA PRO A 230 -14.66 -1.73 41.49
C PRO A 230 -13.22 -2.27 41.43
N ALA A 231 -12.57 -2.50 42.54
CA ALA A 231 -11.23 -3.06 42.60
C ALA A 231 -11.15 -4.50 42.04
N ALA A 232 -12.15 -5.33 42.39
CA ALA A 232 -12.23 -6.73 41.88
C ALA A 232 -12.57 -6.75 40.40
N TYR A 233 -13.49 -5.91 39.96
CA TYR A 233 -13.87 -5.79 38.56
C TYR A 233 -12.72 -5.25 37.69
N ALA A 234 -12.01 -4.23 38.12
CA ALA A 234 -10.83 -3.72 37.43
C ALA A 234 -9.73 -4.79 37.28
N LYS A 235 -9.53 -5.63 38.34
CA LYS A 235 -8.59 -6.77 38.26
C LYS A 235 -9.03 -7.80 37.24
N LYS A 236 -10.33 -8.11 37.17
CA LYS A 236 -10.93 -9.05 36.19
C LYS A 236 -10.76 -8.52 34.77
N LEU A 237 -11.05 -7.23 34.54
CA LEU A 237 -10.86 -6.59 33.22
C LEU A 237 -9.39 -6.63 32.77
N LYS A 238 -8.44 -6.36 33.66
CA LYS A 238 -7.01 -6.46 33.38
C LYS A 238 -6.59 -7.89 33.05
N ALA A 239 -7.13 -8.88 33.74
CA ALA A 239 -6.88 -10.29 33.44
C ALA A 239 -7.42 -10.69 32.06
N GLN A 240 -8.63 -10.23 31.70
CA GLN A 240 -9.19 -10.45 30.36
C GLN A 240 -8.39 -9.73 29.27
N ALA A 241 -7.95 -8.50 29.53
CA ALA A 241 -7.09 -7.78 28.59
C ALA A 241 -5.77 -8.52 28.33
N ALA A 242 -5.13 -9.05 29.39
CA ALA A 242 -3.93 -9.85 29.27
C ALA A 242 -4.17 -11.16 28.46
N GLU A 243 -5.35 -11.77 28.58
CA GLU A 243 -5.73 -12.93 27.77
C GLU A 243 -5.85 -12.55 26.27
N HIS A 244 -6.50 -11.42 25.95
CA HIS A 244 -6.57 -10.91 24.59
C HIS A 244 -5.18 -10.55 24.03
N GLU A 245 -4.32 -9.93 24.81
CA GLU A 245 -2.92 -9.67 24.43
C GLU A 245 -2.14 -10.97 24.17
N GLY A 246 -2.35 -11.99 25.00
CA GLY A 246 -1.77 -13.31 24.81
C GLY A 246 -2.21 -13.98 23.51
N ARG A 247 -3.50 -13.88 23.16
CA ARG A 247 -4.04 -14.38 21.89
C ARG A 247 -3.48 -13.62 20.71
N ALA A 248 -3.40 -12.29 20.80
CA ALA A 248 -2.79 -11.46 19.77
C ALA A 248 -1.33 -11.85 19.53
N ALA A 249 -0.55 -12.08 20.59
CA ALA A 249 0.84 -12.51 20.50
C ALA A 249 1.01 -13.91 19.86
N ALA A 250 0.12 -14.86 20.20
CA ALA A 250 0.11 -16.18 19.60
C ALA A 250 -0.20 -16.10 18.09
N THR A 251 -1.21 -15.31 17.71
CA THR A 251 -1.56 -15.10 16.28
C THR A 251 -0.44 -14.37 15.53
N GLU A 252 0.27 -13.45 16.18
CA GLU A 252 1.43 -12.77 15.58
C GLU A 252 2.59 -13.74 15.31
N GLU A 253 2.77 -14.74 16.18
CA GLU A 253 3.77 -15.79 15.94
C GLU A 253 3.37 -16.71 14.76
N GLU A 254 2.08 -17.06 14.62
CA GLU A 254 1.59 -17.77 13.43
C GLU A 254 1.82 -16.95 12.16
N LEU A 255 1.61 -15.64 12.22
CA LEU A 255 1.86 -14.74 11.10
C LEU A 255 3.34 -14.72 10.70
N LYS A 256 4.27 -14.73 11.66
CA LYS A 256 5.70 -14.83 11.38
C LYS A 256 6.07 -16.15 10.69
N GLN A 257 5.39 -17.24 11.02
CA GLN A 257 5.60 -18.54 10.35
C GLN A 257 5.19 -18.51 8.86
N CYS A 258 4.40 -17.54 8.42
CA CYS A 258 4.07 -17.34 7.01
C CYS A 258 5.17 -16.63 6.21
N ALA A 259 6.22 -16.12 6.84
CA ALA A 259 7.31 -15.40 6.17
C ALA A 259 7.96 -16.14 4.98
N PRO A 260 8.16 -17.49 4.99
CA PRO A 260 8.72 -18.22 3.85
C PRO A 260 7.88 -18.09 2.56
N ALA A 261 6.58 -17.86 2.66
CA ALA A 261 5.68 -17.70 1.49
C ALA A 261 5.90 -16.38 0.72
N ARG A 262 6.74 -15.48 1.23
CA ARG A 262 6.92 -14.13 0.69
C ARG A 262 7.35 -14.13 -0.78
N GLU A 263 8.33 -14.94 -1.16
CA GLU A 263 8.81 -15.00 -2.55
C GLU A 263 7.74 -15.52 -3.49
N ASP A 264 6.97 -16.50 -3.07
CA ASP A 264 5.85 -17.04 -3.86
C ASP A 264 4.72 -16.01 -4.00
N LEU A 265 4.46 -15.20 -2.97
CA LEU A 265 3.48 -14.12 -3.03
C LEU A 265 3.92 -12.95 -3.94
N LYS A 266 5.24 -12.64 -3.99
CA LYS A 266 5.78 -11.67 -4.96
C LYS A 266 5.53 -12.13 -6.39
N LEU A 267 5.83 -13.41 -6.68
CA LEU A 267 5.56 -14.01 -7.99
C LEU A 267 4.07 -14.08 -8.30
N LEU A 268 3.22 -14.33 -7.31
CA LEU A 268 1.76 -14.34 -7.46
C LEU A 268 1.21 -12.97 -7.84
N SER A 269 1.70 -11.90 -7.18
CA SER A 269 1.32 -10.52 -7.52
C SER A 269 1.69 -10.20 -8.96
N ASP A 270 2.92 -10.50 -9.39
CA ASP A 270 3.38 -10.29 -10.76
C ASP A 270 2.57 -11.12 -11.76
N TYR A 271 2.26 -12.38 -11.45
CA TYR A 271 1.41 -13.24 -12.27
C TYR A 271 0.03 -12.62 -12.53
N TYR A 272 -0.65 -12.16 -11.48
CA TYR A 272 -1.97 -11.56 -11.62
C TYR A 272 -1.92 -10.21 -12.34
N ARG A 273 -0.88 -9.40 -12.14
CA ARG A 273 -0.68 -8.14 -12.89
C ARG A 273 -0.48 -8.41 -14.39
N LEU A 274 0.36 -9.38 -14.74
CA LEU A 274 0.54 -9.79 -16.14
C LEU A 274 -0.77 -10.32 -16.77
N ARG A 275 -1.57 -11.06 -16.00
CA ARG A 275 -2.90 -11.49 -16.43
C ARG A 275 -3.84 -10.31 -16.65
N ALA A 276 -3.87 -9.34 -15.74
CA ALA A 276 -4.70 -8.14 -15.89
C ALA A 276 -4.32 -7.35 -17.15
N GLN A 277 -3.02 -7.11 -17.38
CA GLN A 277 -2.52 -6.46 -18.59
C GLN A 277 -2.89 -7.23 -19.87
N LYS A 278 -2.80 -8.57 -19.83
CA LYS A 278 -3.21 -9.40 -20.96
C LYS A 278 -4.70 -9.25 -21.29
N TYR A 279 -5.57 -9.20 -20.26
CA TYR A 279 -7.00 -9.03 -20.47
C TYR A 279 -7.35 -7.59 -20.88
N GLU A 280 -6.59 -6.58 -20.45
CA GLU A 280 -6.66 -5.22 -20.96
C GLU A 280 -6.39 -5.18 -22.47
N ALA A 281 -5.24 -5.73 -22.89
CA ALA A 281 -4.88 -5.83 -24.29
C ALA A 281 -5.89 -6.65 -25.11
N LEU A 282 -6.46 -7.73 -24.55
CA LEU A 282 -7.52 -8.52 -25.19
C LEU A 282 -8.82 -7.71 -25.36
N GLY A 283 -9.11 -6.76 -24.50
CA GLY A 283 -10.26 -5.86 -24.61
C GLY A 283 -10.13 -4.85 -25.75
N GLU A 284 -8.91 -4.50 -26.13
CA GLU A 284 -8.64 -3.56 -27.23
C GLU A 284 -8.69 -4.21 -28.60
N ILE A 285 -8.55 -5.55 -28.66
CA ILE A 285 -8.56 -6.29 -29.91
C ILE A 285 -9.96 -6.36 -30.50
N LEU A 286 -10.07 -6.06 -31.80
CA LEU A 286 -11.30 -6.20 -32.55
C LEU A 286 -11.54 -7.66 -32.94
N GLN A 287 -12.76 -8.15 -32.75
CA GLN A 287 -13.13 -9.54 -33.02
C GLN A 287 -14.45 -9.65 -33.79
N SER A 288 -14.49 -10.60 -34.73
CA SER A 288 -15.71 -11.09 -35.32
C SER A 288 -16.12 -12.44 -34.68
N GLU A 289 -17.08 -13.14 -35.25
CA GLU A 289 -17.45 -14.48 -34.80
C GLU A 289 -16.28 -15.49 -34.87
N LYS A 290 -15.46 -15.44 -35.95
CA LYS A 290 -14.43 -16.45 -36.25
C LYS A 290 -13.00 -15.89 -36.24
N THR A 291 -12.82 -14.60 -36.41
CA THR A 291 -11.51 -13.96 -36.58
C THR A 291 -11.27 -12.87 -35.51
N CYS A 292 -10.01 -12.54 -35.30
CA CYS A 292 -9.60 -11.39 -34.50
C CYS A 292 -8.59 -10.55 -35.30
N MET A 293 -8.65 -9.24 -35.14
CA MET A 293 -7.77 -8.28 -35.80
C MET A 293 -6.97 -7.53 -34.71
N ILE A 294 -5.66 -7.61 -34.85
CA ILE A 294 -4.69 -6.95 -33.97
C ILE A 294 -3.98 -5.89 -34.79
N THR A 295 -4.04 -4.66 -34.36
CA THR A 295 -3.33 -3.52 -34.97
C THR A 295 -2.26 -3.01 -34.03
N GLY A 296 -1.14 -2.54 -34.58
CA GLY A 296 -0.07 -2.00 -33.77
C GLY A 296 1.08 -1.46 -34.61
N PHE A 297 2.07 -0.91 -33.90
CA PHE A 297 3.27 -0.34 -34.52
C PHE A 297 4.49 -1.21 -34.25
N ILE A 298 5.32 -1.36 -35.26
CA ILE A 298 6.56 -2.16 -35.21
C ILE A 298 7.68 -1.42 -35.91
N PRO A 299 8.95 -1.49 -35.40
CA PRO A 299 10.07 -0.99 -36.15
C PRO A 299 10.23 -1.73 -37.48
N LYS A 300 10.42 -1.00 -38.58
CA LYS A 300 10.55 -1.55 -39.97
C LYS A 300 11.60 -2.66 -40.07
N ARG A 301 12.68 -2.56 -39.29
CA ARG A 301 13.76 -3.57 -39.24
C ARG A 301 13.30 -4.93 -38.71
N ASP A 302 12.29 -4.93 -37.79
CA ASP A 302 11.85 -6.11 -37.07
C ASP A 302 10.57 -6.73 -37.70
N ALA A 303 9.89 -5.99 -38.59
CA ALA A 303 8.60 -6.37 -39.17
C ALA A 303 8.68 -7.70 -39.96
N LYS A 304 9.65 -7.83 -40.87
CA LYS A 304 9.81 -9.07 -41.69
C LYS A 304 10.11 -10.29 -40.81
N GLY A 305 10.98 -10.12 -39.80
CA GLY A 305 11.33 -11.23 -38.91
C GLY A 305 10.16 -11.68 -38.02
N LEU A 306 9.29 -10.76 -37.64
CA LEU A 306 8.06 -11.09 -36.91
C LEU A 306 7.05 -11.80 -37.83
N GLU A 307 6.83 -11.28 -39.04
CA GLU A 307 5.92 -11.85 -40.04
C GLU A 307 6.27 -13.32 -40.38
N GLU A 308 7.56 -13.61 -40.64
CA GLU A 308 8.03 -14.97 -40.88
C GLU A 308 7.74 -15.93 -39.71
N LYS A 309 7.99 -15.46 -38.47
CA LYS A 309 7.74 -16.25 -37.27
C LYS A 309 6.24 -16.48 -37.03
N LEU A 310 5.40 -15.50 -37.32
CA LEU A 310 3.95 -15.60 -37.19
C LEU A 310 3.38 -16.59 -38.18
N ASN A 311 3.73 -16.45 -39.46
CA ASN A 311 3.29 -17.35 -40.55
C ASN A 311 3.75 -18.80 -40.33
N SER A 312 4.86 -19.03 -39.65
CA SER A 312 5.34 -20.38 -39.34
C SER A 312 4.55 -21.11 -38.25
N ARG A 313 3.78 -20.38 -37.44
CA ARG A 313 3.12 -20.93 -36.23
C ARG A 313 1.61 -20.85 -36.24
N PHE A 314 1.06 -19.87 -36.95
CA PHE A 314 -0.38 -19.57 -36.93
C PHE A 314 -0.93 -19.44 -38.34
N GLU A 315 -2.21 -19.75 -38.49
CA GLU A 315 -2.97 -19.45 -39.70
C GLU A 315 -3.50 -18.02 -39.61
N LEU A 316 -2.81 -17.07 -40.26
CA LEU A 316 -3.13 -15.65 -40.17
C LEU A 316 -2.72 -14.91 -41.44
N ALA A 317 -3.25 -13.72 -41.62
CA ALA A 317 -2.82 -12.77 -42.63
C ALA A 317 -2.16 -11.58 -41.93
N VAL A 318 -1.00 -11.18 -42.44
CA VAL A 318 -0.27 -10.01 -41.95
C VAL A 318 -0.19 -8.98 -43.07
N GLU A 319 -0.60 -7.77 -42.76
CA GLU A 319 -0.45 -6.63 -43.65
C GLU A 319 0.43 -5.59 -42.96
N SER A 320 1.48 -5.15 -43.62
CA SER A 320 2.38 -4.11 -43.17
C SER A 320 2.27 -2.88 -44.07
N SER A 321 2.02 -1.73 -43.52
CA SER A 321 1.96 -0.46 -44.24
C SER A 321 2.85 0.57 -43.57
N ASP A 322 3.31 1.56 -44.33
CA ASP A 322 4.00 2.72 -43.76
C ASP A 322 2.96 3.56 -43.00
N VAL A 323 3.36 4.14 -41.86
CA VAL A 323 2.47 4.94 -41.05
C VAL A 323 2.07 6.22 -41.81
N PRO A 324 0.78 6.55 -41.94
CA PRO A 324 0.28 7.79 -42.54
C PRO A 324 0.91 9.05 -41.92
N GLU A 325 0.97 10.16 -42.65
CA GLU A 325 1.59 11.39 -42.13
C GLU A 325 0.77 12.05 -41.01
N ASP A 326 -0.53 11.84 -41.03
CA ASP A 326 -1.52 12.33 -40.07
C ASP A 326 -1.67 11.45 -38.82
N GLU A 327 -1.01 10.30 -38.78
CA GLU A 327 -1.09 9.35 -37.67
C GLU A 327 0.18 9.43 -36.81
N GLU A 328 0.01 9.65 -35.50
CA GLU A 328 1.10 9.66 -34.51
C GLU A 328 1.55 8.23 -34.20
N ALA A 329 2.77 7.90 -34.58
CA ALA A 329 3.37 6.62 -34.24
C ALA A 329 4.27 6.76 -33.00
N PRO A 330 4.39 5.70 -32.18
CA PRO A 330 5.34 5.68 -31.07
C PRO A 330 6.78 5.84 -31.60
N VAL A 331 7.62 6.52 -30.81
CA VAL A 331 9.00 6.80 -31.16
C VAL A 331 9.95 5.86 -30.45
N LEU A 332 10.73 5.11 -31.19
CA LEU A 332 11.79 4.29 -30.66
C LEU A 332 13.16 4.84 -31.10
N LEU A 333 13.99 5.19 -30.13
CA LEU A 333 15.34 5.66 -30.36
C LEU A 333 16.36 4.49 -30.39
N SER A 334 17.30 4.55 -31.31
CA SER A 334 18.41 3.60 -31.41
C SER A 334 19.73 4.35 -31.40
N ASN A 335 20.17 4.73 -30.22
CA ASN A 335 21.38 5.50 -30.00
C ASN A 335 22.56 4.61 -29.63
N GLY A 336 23.78 5.06 -29.96
CA GLY A 336 25.01 4.49 -29.43
C GLY A 336 25.12 4.71 -27.90
N THR A 337 25.95 3.92 -27.24
CA THR A 337 26.08 3.89 -25.77
C THR A 337 26.31 5.24 -25.10
N PHE A 338 27.00 6.17 -25.76
CA PHE A 338 27.24 7.54 -25.26
C PHE A 338 25.96 8.39 -25.37
N ALA A 339 25.35 8.47 -26.55
CA ALA A 339 24.13 9.23 -26.75
C ALA A 339 22.97 8.64 -25.94
N ALA A 340 22.84 7.31 -25.90
CA ALA A 340 21.82 6.61 -25.10
C ALA A 340 21.86 6.99 -23.61
N SER A 341 22.99 7.42 -23.08
CA SER A 341 23.05 7.87 -21.68
C SER A 341 22.25 9.15 -21.40
N ALA A 342 22.04 9.98 -22.42
CA ALA A 342 21.27 11.23 -22.33
C ALA A 342 19.82 11.10 -22.81
N GLU A 343 19.35 9.92 -23.25
CA GLU A 343 17.98 9.71 -23.71
C GLU A 343 16.93 10.09 -22.65
N GLY A 344 17.21 9.83 -21.37
CA GLY A 344 16.33 10.26 -20.28
C GLY A 344 16.18 11.77 -20.17
N VAL A 345 17.24 12.52 -20.49
CA VAL A 345 17.19 13.99 -20.54
C VAL A 345 16.38 14.45 -21.74
N THR A 346 16.60 13.85 -22.93
CA THR A 346 15.79 14.15 -24.12
C THR A 346 14.32 13.86 -23.88
N ALA A 347 14.00 12.71 -23.31
CA ALA A 347 12.62 12.32 -23.02
C ALA A 347 11.91 13.28 -22.05
N SER A 348 12.63 13.91 -21.11
CA SER A 348 12.06 14.91 -20.19
C SER A 348 11.65 16.21 -20.87
N PHE A 349 12.26 16.55 -22.02
CA PHE A 349 11.89 17.70 -22.85
C PHE A 349 10.88 17.36 -23.96
N GLY A 350 10.73 16.11 -24.30
CA GLY A 350 9.90 15.58 -25.38
C GLY A 350 10.74 14.78 -26.37
N LEU A 351 10.18 13.65 -26.83
CA LEU A 351 10.80 12.85 -27.86
C LEU A 351 10.65 13.53 -29.25
N PRO A 352 11.63 13.38 -30.17
CA PRO A 352 11.53 13.95 -31.50
C PRO A 352 10.37 13.31 -32.27
N ALA A 353 9.63 14.10 -33.03
CA ALA A 353 8.54 13.59 -33.86
C ALA A 353 9.05 12.72 -35.03
N LYS A 354 8.12 12.03 -35.71
CA LYS A 354 8.38 11.24 -36.89
C LYS A 354 9.10 12.09 -37.96
N GLY A 355 10.28 11.63 -38.38
CA GLY A 355 11.07 12.32 -39.41
C GLY A 355 11.97 13.45 -38.91
N GLU A 356 11.89 13.81 -37.64
CA GLU A 356 12.80 14.77 -37.04
C GLU A 356 14.17 14.20 -36.72
N MET A 357 15.15 15.07 -36.60
CA MET A 357 16.50 14.68 -36.22
C MET A 357 16.57 14.49 -34.71
N ASP A 358 17.09 13.35 -34.26
CA ASP A 358 17.33 13.11 -32.85
C ASP A 358 18.44 14.02 -32.28
N PRO A 359 18.14 14.94 -31.37
CA PRO A 359 19.12 15.84 -30.78
C PRO A 359 20.00 15.20 -29.70
N THR A 360 19.66 13.96 -29.28
CA THR A 360 20.26 13.30 -28.10
C THR A 360 21.76 13.20 -28.17
N GLY A 361 22.34 12.92 -29.33
CA GLY A 361 23.80 12.81 -29.51
C GLY A 361 24.54 14.14 -29.28
N ILE A 362 24.03 15.23 -29.89
CA ILE A 362 24.59 16.57 -29.74
C ILE A 362 24.39 17.07 -28.30
N MET A 363 23.17 16.85 -27.78
CA MET A 363 22.83 17.23 -26.41
C MET A 363 23.72 16.52 -25.39
N ALA A 364 23.96 15.21 -25.55
CA ALA A 364 24.86 14.45 -24.67
C ALA A 364 26.27 15.05 -24.64
N ALA A 365 26.82 15.41 -25.82
CA ALA A 365 28.15 16.02 -25.92
C ALA A 365 28.20 17.40 -25.22
N CYS A 366 27.23 18.27 -25.52
CA CYS A 366 27.13 19.59 -24.88
C CYS A 366 26.92 19.48 -23.38
N TYR A 367 26.04 18.55 -22.93
CA TYR A 367 25.73 18.35 -21.50
C TYR A 367 26.99 17.94 -20.73
N VAL A 368 27.70 16.92 -21.21
CA VAL A 368 28.93 16.41 -20.56
C VAL A 368 30.04 17.51 -20.55
N PHE A 369 30.21 18.24 -21.67
CA PHE A 369 31.19 19.31 -21.78
C PHE A 369 30.91 20.47 -20.81
N LEU A 370 29.66 20.99 -20.84
CA LEU A 370 29.25 22.12 -19.99
C LEU A 370 29.25 21.76 -18.52
N PHE A 371 28.79 20.55 -18.17
CA PHE A 371 28.81 20.06 -16.79
C PHE A 371 30.23 20.03 -16.22
N GLY A 372 31.19 19.50 -16.99
CA GLY A 372 32.59 19.48 -16.59
C GLY A 372 33.18 20.88 -16.41
N LEU A 373 32.89 21.79 -17.36
CA LEU A 373 33.37 23.17 -17.32
C LEU A 373 32.79 23.96 -16.13
N MET A 374 31.50 23.76 -15.83
CA MET A 374 30.84 24.49 -14.73
C MET A 374 31.31 24.01 -13.35
N LEU A 375 31.54 22.70 -13.18
CA LEU A 375 31.93 22.16 -11.90
C LEU A 375 33.42 22.35 -11.61
N SER A 376 34.30 22.18 -12.60
CA SER A 376 35.75 22.43 -12.61
C SER A 376 36.46 22.07 -11.29
N ASP A 377 36.22 20.89 -10.76
CA ASP A 377 36.87 20.35 -9.56
C ASP A 377 37.33 18.92 -9.82
N ALA A 378 38.63 18.73 -10.01
CA ALA A 378 39.22 17.45 -10.35
C ALA A 378 38.96 16.36 -9.28
N ALA A 379 39.04 16.72 -7.99
CA ALA A 379 38.83 15.76 -6.90
C ALA A 379 37.40 15.29 -6.88
N TYR A 380 36.44 16.20 -7.00
CA TYR A 380 35.02 15.88 -7.06
C TYR A 380 34.67 15.06 -8.31
N GLY A 381 35.19 15.47 -9.47
CA GLY A 381 35.05 14.76 -10.74
C GLY A 381 35.54 13.31 -10.66
N PHE A 382 36.69 13.09 -10.01
CA PHE A 382 37.22 11.74 -9.79
C PHE A 382 36.32 10.89 -8.90
N ILE A 383 35.82 11.47 -7.81
CA ILE A 383 34.90 10.76 -6.89
C ILE A 383 33.62 10.34 -7.62
N VAL A 384 32.97 11.24 -8.35
CA VAL A 384 31.76 10.97 -9.13
C VAL A 384 32.00 9.88 -10.18
N PHE A 385 33.08 10.01 -10.95
CA PHE A 385 33.46 9.00 -11.94
C PHE A 385 33.66 7.63 -11.29
N LEU A 386 34.44 7.56 -10.22
CA LEU A 386 34.75 6.29 -9.54
C LEU A 386 33.49 5.65 -8.95
N MET A 387 32.64 6.42 -8.28
CA MET A 387 31.38 5.92 -7.72
C MET A 387 30.45 5.37 -8.79
N CYS A 388 30.22 6.12 -9.87
CA CYS A 388 29.37 5.67 -10.98
C CYS A 388 29.97 4.43 -11.68
N PHE A 389 31.28 4.41 -11.92
CA PHE A 389 31.96 3.27 -12.51
C PHE A 389 31.84 1.99 -11.66
N LEU A 390 32.07 2.12 -10.36
CA LEU A 390 31.92 0.99 -9.42
C LEU A 390 30.48 0.50 -9.31
N ALA A 391 29.51 1.42 -9.28
CA ALA A 391 28.10 1.08 -9.26
C ALA A 391 27.68 0.31 -10.52
N LEU A 392 28.07 0.80 -11.71
CA LEU A 392 27.79 0.14 -12.99
C LEU A 392 28.44 -1.24 -13.10
N LYS A 393 29.63 -1.42 -12.52
CA LYS A 393 30.34 -2.71 -12.51
C LYS A 393 29.75 -3.69 -11.49
N LYS A 394 29.37 -3.20 -10.31
CA LYS A 394 28.85 -4.02 -9.20
C LYS A 394 27.40 -4.46 -9.43
N PHE A 395 26.59 -3.61 -10.08
CA PHE A 395 25.17 -3.83 -10.28
C PHE A 395 24.78 -3.89 -11.78
N PRO A 396 25.16 -4.95 -12.51
CA PRO A 396 24.90 -5.04 -13.96
C PRO A 396 23.41 -5.19 -14.30
N ARG A 397 22.56 -5.53 -13.33
CA ARG A 397 21.11 -5.77 -13.49
C ARG A 397 20.24 -4.59 -13.04
N MET A 398 20.86 -3.41 -12.77
CA MET A 398 20.07 -2.25 -12.40
C MET A 398 19.10 -1.85 -13.50
N GLU A 399 18.06 -1.14 -13.15
CA GLU A 399 17.06 -0.61 -14.07
C GLU A 399 17.72 0.17 -15.20
N GLU A 400 17.22 0.02 -16.43
CA GLU A 400 17.86 0.58 -17.62
C GLU A 400 17.97 2.11 -17.56
N ASN A 401 16.93 2.79 -17.09
CA ASN A 401 16.94 4.25 -16.95
C ASN A 401 18.00 4.73 -15.95
N LEU A 402 18.11 4.03 -14.82
CA LEU A 402 19.14 4.33 -13.82
C LEU A 402 20.54 4.05 -14.36
N ARG A 403 20.70 2.96 -15.12
CA ARG A 403 21.98 2.62 -15.77
C ARG A 403 22.41 3.69 -16.79
N LYS A 404 21.47 4.19 -17.60
CA LYS A 404 21.70 5.30 -18.54
C LYS A 404 22.13 6.56 -17.78
N SER A 405 21.41 6.94 -16.73
CA SER A 405 21.73 8.11 -15.90
C SER A 405 23.11 8.00 -15.24
N LEU A 406 23.44 6.85 -14.64
CA LEU A 406 24.77 6.64 -14.03
C LEU A 406 25.90 6.68 -15.06
N ARG A 407 25.66 6.21 -16.31
CA ARG A 407 26.63 6.39 -17.41
C ARG A 407 26.83 7.85 -17.78
N LEU A 408 25.74 8.63 -17.84
CA LEU A 408 25.83 10.06 -18.10
C LEU A 408 26.67 10.75 -17.03
N PHE A 409 26.38 10.50 -15.73
CA PHE A 409 27.16 11.08 -14.64
C PHE A 409 28.62 10.58 -14.61
N MET A 410 28.88 9.35 -15.03
CA MET A 410 30.23 8.84 -15.19
C MET A 410 31.01 9.67 -16.23
N TYR A 411 30.39 9.98 -17.40
CA TYR A 411 31.01 10.85 -18.41
C TYR A 411 31.16 12.28 -17.93
N CYS A 412 30.18 12.81 -17.21
CA CYS A 412 30.25 14.11 -16.57
C CYS A 412 31.41 14.21 -15.58
N GLY A 413 31.55 13.16 -14.71
CA GLY A 413 32.68 13.09 -13.77
C GLY A 413 34.06 13.06 -14.46
N LEU A 414 34.16 12.33 -15.58
CA LEU A 414 35.37 12.32 -16.38
C LEU A 414 35.67 13.69 -17.02
N SER A 415 34.66 14.39 -17.52
CA SER A 415 34.77 15.73 -18.04
C SER A 415 35.20 16.74 -16.96
N THR A 416 34.59 16.64 -15.76
CA THR A 416 34.92 17.48 -14.61
C THR A 416 36.38 17.27 -14.16
N LEU A 417 36.84 16.01 -14.14
CA LEU A 417 38.24 15.68 -13.84
C LEU A 417 39.20 16.31 -14.83
N PHE A 418 38.79 16.39 -16.11
CA PHE A 418 39.65 16.99 -17.17
C PHE A 418 39.75 18.52 -17.07
N TRP A 419 38.66 19.20 -16.69
CA TRP A 419 38.58 20.65 -16.60
C TRP A 419 39.00 21.23 -15.23
N GLY A 420 38.97 20.44 -14.17
CA GLY A 420 39.41 20.82 -12.81
C GLY A 420 40.86 20.49 -12.57
#